data_65584c8a0124165890d39a98ab6010a8
#
_entry.id   65584c8a0124165890d39a98ab6010a8
#
_cell.length_a   1.000
_cell.length_b   1.000
_cell.length_c   1.000
_cell.angle_alpha   90.00
_cell.angle_beta   90.00
_cell.angle_gamma   90.00
#
_symmetry.space_group_name_H-M   'P 1'
#
loop_
_entity.id
_entity.type
_entity.pdbx_description
1 polymer ?
#
loop_
_entity_poly.entity_id
_entity_poly.type
_entity_poly.pdbx_seq_one_letter_code
_entity_poly.pdbx_strand_id
1 'polypeptide(L)'
;VTELQTTPAVPAGRAPDTVKTAAAVVLTVVLWASAFVAIRDVGHTISPAPMALARLAVAAVALTFFVLLRHRRTPVVLPARKSLLLISVYAVLWLAGYTVALNAAERHVDAGTAALLVNIAPLLVAVAAGKVLGEGYSRPLILGSLVAMGGVAVIAAGADSQRDWLGVVLCVLAAVLYASGALVQKLTLRAVDGLTAIWLGCLIGTVVLLPWAPQLVAELGAAPASAVAGVVYLGLFPTAIGFTAWAYALRRMDAGRLSATTYAVPAVSVLLSWLLLAEVPTVYGLLGGAICLAGVAIARRR
;
A
#
# COMPACT_ATOMS: atom_id res chain seq x y z
N VAL A 1 -45.63 -37.24 -24.34
CA VAL A 1 -45.37 -36.72 -22.98
C VAL A 1 -43.88 -36.40 -22.94
N THR A 2 -43.54 -35.13 -23.13
CA THR A 2 -42.14 -34.66 -23.19
C THR A 2 -41.79 -34.18 -21.79
N GLU A 3 -40.90 -34.89 -21.07
CA GLU A 3 -40.37 -34.45 -19.79
C GLU A 3 -39.46 -33.24 -20.02
N LEU A 4 -39.87 -32.10 -19.46
CA LEU A 4 -39.04 -30.90 -19.30
C LEU A 4 -37.96 -31.20 -18.24
N GLN A 5 -36.72 -31.41 -18.69
CA GLN A 5 -35.54 -31.42 -17.80
C GLN A 5 -35.36 -30.05 -17.22
N THR A 6 -35.68 -29.90 -15.93
CA THR A 6 -35.34 -28.70 -15.14
C THR A 6 -33.84 -28.66 -14.92
N THR A 7 -33.18 -27.74 -15.60
CA THR A 7 -31.76 -27.40 -15.35
C THR A 7 -31.62 -26.95 -13.87
N PRO A 8 -30.71 -27.54 -13.07
CA PRO A 8 -30.52 -27.10 -11.70
C PRO A 8 -30.02 -25.65 -11.69
N ALA A 9 -30.70 -24.81 -10.93
CA ALA A 9 -30.34 -23.43 -10.73
C ALA A 9 -28.90 -23.36 -10.17
N VAL A 10 -28.01 -22.67 -10.90
CA VAL A 10 -26.68 -22.32 -10.42
C VAL A 10 -26.86 -21.54 -9.11
N PRO A 11 -26.24 -21.96 -7.98
CA PRO A 11 -26.40 -21.24 -6.74
C PRO A 11 -25.90 -19.82 -6.94
N ALA A 12 -26.78 -18.85 -6.70
CA ALA A 12 -26.46 -17.43 -6.72
C ALA A 12 -25.23 -17.19 -5.83
N GLY A 13 -24.09 -16.86 -6.48
CA GLY A 13 -22.86 -16.57 -5.79
C GLY A 13 -23.15 -15.53 -4.70
N ARG A 14 -22.74 -15.81 -3.46
CA ARG A 14 -22.84 -14.87 -2.34
C ARG A 14 -22.40 -13.50 -2.83
N ALA A 15 -23.28 -12.50 -2.72
CA ALA A 15 -22.93 -11.11 -2.98
C ALA A 15 -21.59 -10.80 -2.27
N PRO A 16 -20.59 -10.25 -2.97
CA PRO A 16 -19.30 -9.99 -2.35
C PRO A 16 -19.57 -9.19 -1.08
N ASP A 17 -18.91 -9.58 0.02
CA ASP A 17 -19.10 -9.03 1.36
C ASP A 17 -18.68 -7.56 1.32
N THR A 18 -19.57 -6.72 0.78
CA THR A 18 -19.32 -5.32 0.41
C THR A 18 -18.85 -4.53 1.62
N VAL A 19 -19.40 -4.85 2.80
CA VAL A 19 -19.02 -4.20 4.05
C VAL A 19 -17.59 -4.57 4.45
N LYS A 20 -17.23 -5.84 4.40
CA LYS A 20 -15.85 -6.28 4.75
C LYS A 20 -14.83 -5.73 3.76
N THR A 21 -15.18 -5.67 2.47
CA THR A 21 -14.28 -5.09 1.46
C THR A 21 -14.12 -3.60 1.68
N ALA A 22 -15.19 -2.87 1.98
CA ALA A 22 -15.11 -1.46 2.32
C ALA A 22 -14.29 -1.22 3.59
N ALA A 23 -14.50 -2.01 4.64
CA ALA A 23 -13.72 -1.94 5.87
C ALA A 23 -12.22 -2.20 5.61
N ALA A 24 -11.88 -3.20 4.79
CA ALA A 24 -10.50 -3.46 4.41
C ALA A 24 -9.85 -2.30 3.65
N VAL A 25 -10.60 -1.64 2.76
CA VAL A 25 -10.14 -0.43 2.04
C VAL A 25 -9.88 0.71 3.02
N VAL A 26 -10.84 1.02 3.91
CA VAL A 26 -10.69 2.09 4.91
C VAL A 26 -9.51 1.81 5.82
N LEU A 27 -9.39 0.59 6.31
CA LEU A 27 -8.26 0.17 7.16
C LEU A 27 -6.93 0.37 6.44
N THR A 28 -6.83 -0.05 5.17
CA THR A 28 -5.61 0.15 4.37
C THR A 28 -5.26 1.63 4.24
N VAL A 29 -6.24 2.48 3.89
CA VAL A 29 -6.02 3.93 3.72
C VAL A 29 -5.52 4.57 5.01
N VAL A 30 -6.17 4.27 6.16
CA VAL A 30 -5.77 4.81 7.46
C VAL A 30 -4.38 4.34 7.86
N LEU A 31 -4.09 3.05 7.74
CA LEU A 31 -2.79 2.50 8.11
C LEU A 31 -1.66 2.99 7.18
N TRP A 32 -1.93 3.16 5.90
CA TRP A 32 -0.91 3.70 4.99
C TRP A 32 -0.72 5.21 5.18
N ALA A 33 -1.77 5.95 5.48
CA ALA A 33 -1.66 7.37 5.82
C ALA A 33 -0.83 7.59 7.09
N SER A 34 -1.06 6.78 8.12
CA SER A 34 -0.27 6.84 9.37
C SER A 34 1.20 6.43 9.16
N ALA A 35 1.48 5.62 8.13
CA ALA A 35 2.84 5.23 7.81
C ALA A 35 3.74 6.42 7.43
N PHE A 36 3.21 7.41 6.68
CA PHE A 36 3.97 8.62 6.31
C PHE A 36 4.41 9.40 7.57
N VAL A 37 3.52 9.55 8.55
CA VAL A 37 3.85 10.22 9.82
C VAL A 37 4.91 9.42 10.60
N ALA A 38 4.77 8.10 10.67
CA ALA A 38 5.70 7.25 11.39
C ALA A 38 7.06 7.13 10.69
N ILE A 39 7.11 7.08 9.34
CA ILE A 39 8.36 7.06 8.56
C ILE A 39 9.13 8.36 8.79
N ARG A 40 8.45 9.50 8.80
CA ARG A 40 9.07 10.81 9.06
C ARG A 40 9.71 10.85 10.44
N ASP A 41 9.01 10.43 11.49
CA ASP A 41 9.52 10.42 12.86
C ASP A 41 10.73 9.45 13.00
N VAL A 42 10.58 8.20 12.57
CA VAL A 42 11.63 7.18 12.62
C VAL A 42 12.82 7.53 11.72
N GLY A 43 12.57 8.20 10.59
CA GLY A 43 13.57 8.57 9.57
C GLY A 43 14.65 9.52 10.07
N HIS A 44 14.42 10.24 11.17
CA HIS A 44 15.46 11.04 11.84
C HIS A 44 16.53 10.18 12.53
N THR A 45 16.19 8.93 12.87
CA THR A 45 17.07 8.04 13.65
C THR A 45 17.56 6.84 12.83
N ILE A 46 16.71 6.26 12.01
CA ILE A 46 17.00 5.02 11.27
C ILE A 46 17.05 5.31 9.77
N SER A 47 18.10 4.82 9.12
CA SER A 47 18.33 4.98 7.69
C SER A 47 17.28 4.26 6.82
N PRO A 48 17.05 4.69 5.57
CA PRO A 48 15.96 4.20 4.73
C PRO A 48 15.90 2.69 4.51
N ALA A 49 17.03 2.07 4.17
CA ALA A 49 17.09 0.63 3.89
C ALA A 49 17.05 -0.21 5.18
N PRO A 50 17.79 0.12 6.26
CA PRO A 50 17.61 -0.48 7.58
C PRO A 50 16.18 -0.39 8.11
N MET A 51 15.51 0.75 7.97
CA MET A 51 14.10 0.91 8.36
C MET A 51 13.18 -0.04 7.56
N ALA A 52 13.39 -0.15 6.24
CA ALA A 52 12.64 -1.05 5.40
C ALA A 52 12.89 -2.52 5.79
N LEU A 53 14.14 -2.90 6.06
CA LEU A 53 14.49 -4.23 6.57
C LEU A 53 13.77 -4.56 7.87
N ALA A 54 13.88 -3.69 8.88
CA ALA A 54 13.25 -3.90 10.17
C ALA A 54 11.72 -4.00 10.07
N ARG A 55 11.10 -3.12 9.30
CA ARG A 55 9.67 -3.13 9.00
C ARG A 55 9.22 -4.46 8.38
N LEU A 56 9.94 -4.98 7.38
CA LEU A 56 9.60 -6.25 6.73
C LEU A 56 9.90 -7.45 7.62
N ALA A 57 10.98 -7.43 8.40
CA ALA A 57 11.30 -8.49 9.35
C ALA A 57 10.22 -8.63 10.44
N VAL A 58 9.77 -7.52 11.02
CA VAL A 58 8.66 -7.50 12.00
C VAL A 58 7.39 -8.05 11.37
N ALA A 59 7.05 -7.61 10.15
CA ALA A 59 5.88 -8.12 9.43
C ALA A 59 6.01 -9.62 9.13
N ALA A 60 7.19 -10.08 8.68
CA ALA A 60 7.46 -11.48 8.38
C ALA A 60 7.29 -12.36 9.62
N VAL A 61 7.82 -11.95 10.77
CA VAL A 61 7.67 -12.67 12.05
C VAL A 61 6.21 -12.75 12.46
N ALA A 62 5.49 -11.62 12.47
CA ALA A 62 4.08 -11.58 12.84
C ALA A 62 3.20 -12.44 11.92
N LEU A 63 3.41 -12.35 10.61
CA LEU A 63 2.65 -13.15 9.64
C LEU A 63 3.02 -14.63 9.72
N THR A 64 4.29 -14.98 9.98
CA THR A 64 4.72 -16.38 10.20
C THR A 64 3.99 -16.96 11.41
N PHE A 65 3.96 -16.24 12.52
CA PHE A 65 3.21 -16.66 13.70
C PHE A 65 1.73 -16.89 13.38
N PHE A 66 1.10 -15.98 12.65
CA PHE A 66 -0.31 -16.09 12.25
C PHE A 66 -0.56 -17.26 11.29
N VAL A 67 0.31 -17.47 10.32
CA VAL A 67 0.23 -18.60 9.37
C VAL A 67 0.38 -19.94 10.13
N LEU A 68 1.35 -20.06 11.03
CA LEU A 68 1.54 -21.25 11.83
C LEU A 68 0.34 -21.55 12.74
N LEU A 69 -0.26 -20.51 13.34
CA LEU A 69 -1.49 -20.67 14.12
C LEU A 69 -2.66 -21.17 13.27
N ARG A 70 -2.82 -20.62 12.06
CA ARG A 70 -3.87 -21.02 11.13
C ARG A 70 -3.70 -22.45 10.63
N HIS A 71 -2.46 -22.87 10.43
CA HIS A 71 -2.10 -24.18 9.87
C HIS A 71 -1.70 -25.22 10.94
N ARG A 72 -2.12 -25.05 12.21
CA ARG A 72 -1.79 -25.99 13.29
C ARG A 72 -2.15 -27.45 13.00
N ARG A 73 -3.16 -27.68 12.15
CA ARG A 73 -3.67 -29.04 11.82
C ARG A 73 -3.52 -29.41 10.35
N THR A 74 -2.99 -28.51 9.52
CA THR A 74 -2.81 -28.72 8.08
C THR A 74 -1.43 -28.24 7.65
N PRO A 75 -0.70 -28.96 6.80
CA PRO A 75 0.60 -28.51 6.33
C PRO A 75 0.48 -27.21 5.55
N VAL A 76 1.47 -26.34 5.67
CA VAL A 76 1.62 -25.16 4.81
C VAL A 76 2.08 -25.64 3.45
N VAL A 77 1.22 -25.47 2.44
CA VAL A 77 1.55 -25.84 1.06
C VAL A 77 2.15 -24.62 0.38
N LEU A 78 3.39 -24.74 -0.08
CA LEU A 78 4.04 -23.68 -0.84
C LEU A 78 3.43 -23.56 -2.25
N PRO A 79 3.26 -22.32 -2.76
CA PRO A 79 2.74 -22.09 -4.10
C PRO A 79 3.67 -22.69 -5.20
N ALA A 80 3.11 -22.95 -6.37
CA ALA A 80 3.88 -23.39 -7.53
C ALA A 80 4.99 -22.40 -7.91
N ARG A 81 6.07 -22.86 -8.56
CA ARG A 81 7.22 -22.05 -8.95
C ARG A 81 6.85 -20.72 -9.64
N LYS A 82 5.88 -20.76 -10.57
CA LYS A 82 5.40 -19.55 -11.26
C LYS A 82 4.83 -18.53 -10.29
N SER A 83 4.03 -18.97 -9.33
CA SER A 83 3.46 -18.09 -8.29
C SER A 83 4.53 -17.55 -7.35
N LEU A 84 5.52 -18.38 -6.96
CA LEU A 84 6.66 -17.93 -6.17
C LEU A 84 7.48 -16.87 -6.90
N LEU A 85 7.70 -17.03 -8.20
CA LEU A 85 8.37 -16.00 -9.02
C LEU A 85 7.60 -14.68 -9.01
N LEU A 86 6.28 -14.71 -9.21
CA LEU A 86 5.44 -13.52 -9.15
C LEU A 86 5.47 -12.88 -7.76
N ILE A 87 5.44 -13.69 -6.68
CA ILE A 87 5.60 -13.20 -5.31
C ILE A 87 6.96 -12.52 -5.13
N SER A 88 8.04 -13.12 -5.64
CA SER A 88 9.39 -12.54 -5.55
C SER A 88 9.47 -11.21 -6.30
N VAL A 89 8.92 -11.13 -7.49
CA VAL A 89 8.92 -9.90 -8.28
C VAL A 89 8.17 -8.78 -7.56
N TYR A 90 6.95 -9.02 -7.08
CA TYR A 90 6.24 -7.96 -6.37
C TYR A 90 6.87 -7.63 -5.02
N ALA A 91 7.47 -8.60 -4.33
CA ALA A 91 8.19 -8.36 -3.07
C ALA A 91 9.40 -7.45 -3.27
N VAL A 92 10.19 -7.68 -4.33
CA VAL A 92 11.33 -6.83 -4.68
C VAL A 92 10.88 -5.44 -5.11
N LEU A 93 9.86 -5.35 -5.98
CA LEU A 93 9.39 -4.08 -6.50
C LEU A 93 8.69 -3.24 -5.43
N TRP A 94 7.72 -3.83 -4.74
CA TRP A 94 6.84 -3.06 -3.85
C TRP A 94 7.25 -3.12 -2.39
N LEU A 95 7.43 -4.32 -1.82
CA LEU A 95 7.72 -4.42 -0.40
C LEU A 95 9.13 -3.93 -0.05
N ALA A 96 10.14 -4.24 -0.87
CA ALA A 96 11.50 -3.79 -0.64
C ALA A 96 11.80 -2.46 -1.36
N GLY A 97 11.80 -2.46 -2.69
CA GLY A 97 12.25 -1.32 -3.50
C GLY A 97 11.44 -0.05 -3.26
N TYR A 98 10.12 -0.12 -3.36
CA TYR A 98 9.23 1.01 -3.04
C TYR A 98 9.46 1.55 -1.63
N THR A 99 9.53 0.65 -0.63
CA THR A 99 9.68 1.07 0.76
C THR A 99 11.02 1.79 0.99
N VAL A 100 12.10 1.28 0.41
CA VAL A 100 13.42 1.96 0.49
C VAL A 100 13.39 3.30 -0.24
N ALA A 101 12.82 3.34 -1.44
CA ALA A 101 12.73 4.57 -2.23
C ALA A 101 11.89 5.64 -1.52
N LEU A 102 10.75 5.26 -0.94
CA LEU A 102 9.90 6.17 -0.17
C LEU A 102 10.60 6.68 1.09
N ASN A 103 11.15 5.77 1.90
CA ASN A 103 11.87 6.15 3.11
C ASN A 103 13.06 7.10 2.79
N ALA A 104 13.73 6.89 1.66
CA ALA A 104 14.80 7.78 1.20
C ALA A 104 14.25 9.12 0.72
N ALA A 105 13.14 9.12 -0.01
CA ALA A 105 12.50 10.36 -0.49
C ALA A 105 12.09 11.28 0.65
N GLU A 106 11.52 10.73 1.73
CA GLU A 106 11.07 11.51 2.89
C GLU A 106 12.20 12.15 3.71
N ARG A 107 13.46 11.84 3.39
CA ARG A 107 14.62 12.60 3.91
C ARG A 107 14.88 13.90 3.16
N HIS A 108 14.38 14.01 1.94
CA HIS A 108 14.60 15.13 1.02
C HIS A 108 13.36 16.00 0.83
N VAL A 109 12.17 15.43 0.96
CA VAL A 109 10.90 16.15 0.86
C VAL A 109 10.04 15.84 2.09
N ASP A 110 9.14 16.75 2.44
CA ASP A 110 8.18 16.52 3.52
C ASP A 110 7.19 15.40 3.20
N ALA A 111 6.56 14.82 4.24
CA ALA A 111 5.64 13.70 4.10
C ALA A 111 4.43 14.01 3.20
N GLY A 112 3.94 15.26 3.21
CA GLY A 112 2.85 15.71 2.35
C GLY A 112 3.25 15.69 0.88
N THR A 113 4.42 16.26 0.55
CA THR A 113 4.98 16.24 -0.82
C THR A 113 5.30 14.81 -1.28
N ALA A 114 5.86 13.96 -0.40
CA ALA A 114 6.10 12.55 -0.72
C ALA A 114 4.80 11.80 -1.00
N ALA A 115 3.79 11.93 -0.14
CA ALA A 115 2.48 11.33 -0.33
C ALA A 115 1.85 11.80 -1.65
N LEU A 116 2.03 13.07 -2.01
CA LEU A 116 1.58 13.66 -3.26
C LEU A 116 2.18 12.98 -4.49
N LEU A 117 3.49 13.00 -4.58
CA LEU A 117 4.22 12.49 -5.73
C LEU A 117 3.99 10.99 -5.92
N VAL A 118 3.98 10.22 -4.83
CA VAL A 118 3.70 8.77 -4.85
C VAL A 118 2.26 8.49 -5.30
N ASN A 119 1.31 9.40 -5.05
CA ASN A 119 -0.07 9.25 -5.51
C ASN A 119 -0.27 9.40 -7.04
N ILE A 120 0.80 9.58 -7.83
CA ILE A 120 0.80 9.29 -9.27
C ILE A 120 0.61 7.77 -9.52
N ALA A 121 1.03 6.92 -8.59
CA ALA A 121 0.95 5.47 -8.74
C ALA A 121 -0.46 4.92 -9.03
N PRO A 122 -1.55 5.35 -8.37
CA PRO A 122 -2.90 4.89 -8.72
C PRO A 122 -3.29 5.16 -10.16
N LEU A 123 -2.86 6.29 -10.74
CA LEU A 123 -3.10 6.58 -12.14
C LEU A 123 -2.32 5.62 -13.05
N LEU A 124 -1.05 5.36 -12.72
CA LEU A 124 -0.22 4.36 -13.42
C LEU A 124 -0.85 2.96 -13.32
N VAL A 125 -1.35 2.57 -12.13
CA VAL A 125 -2.07 1.30 -11.94
C VAL A 125 -3.33 1.26 -12.80
N ALA A 126 -4.15 2.31 -12.80
CA ALA A 126 -5.39 2.36 -13.57
C ALA A 126 -5.13 2.21 -15.08
N VAL A 127 -4.15 2.94 -15.59
CA VAL A 127 -3.76 2.88 -17.02
C VAL A 127 -3.19 1.51 -17.37
N ALA A 128 -2.29 0.97 -16.55
CA ALA A 128 -1.67 -0.32 -16.83
C ALA A 128 -2.65 -1.49 -16.62
N ALA A 129 -3.53 -1.44 -15.62
CA ALA A 129 -4.55 -2.46 -15.36
C ALA A 129 -5.57 -2.54 -16.50
N GLY A 130 -5.98 -1.40 -17.03
CA GLY A 130 -6.86 -1.33 -18.20
C GLY A 130 -6.32 -2.13 -19.38
N LYS A 131 -5.01 -2.04 -19.64
CA LYS A 131 -4.33 -2.70 -20.75
C LYS A 131 -3.88 -4.14 -20.41
N VAL A 132 -3.18 -4.29 -19.25
CA VAL A 132 -2.49 -5.56 -18.89
C VAL A 132 -3.45 -6.58 -18.28
N LEU A 133 -4.41 -6.11 -17.48
CA LEU A 133 -5.36 -6.98 -16.79
C LEU A 133 -6.71 -7.13 -17.51
N GLY A 134 -6.95 -6.32 -18.55
CA GLY A 134 -8.23 -6.29 -19.28
C GLY A 134 -9.38 -5.68 -18.47
N GLU A 135 -9.08 -4.86 -17.45
CA GLU A 135 -10.11 -4.22 -16.60
C GLU A 135 -10.86 -3.10 -17.32
N GLY A 136 -10.34 -2.64 -18.47
CA GLY A 136 -10.90 -1.54 -19.25
C GLY A 136 -10.71 -0.17 -18.58
N TYR A 137 -11.24 0.85 -19.26
CA TYR A 137 -11.16 2.24 -18.79
C TYR A 137 -12.58 2.77 -18.59
N SER A 138 -13.04 2.86 -17.34
CA SER A 138 -14.30 3.53 -17.07
C SER A 138 -14.09 5.04 -17.00
N ARG A 139 -14.99 5.82 -17.63
CA ARG A 139 -14.93 7.30 -17.54
C ARG A 139 -14.90 7.81 -16.10
N PRO A 140 -15.72 7.28 -15.16
CA PRO A 140 -15.66 7.69 -13.78
C PRO A 140 -14.30 7.44 -13.11
N LEU A 141 -13.62 6.32 -13.44
CA LEU A 141 -12.30 6.01 -12.91
C LEU A 141 -11.27 7.08 -13.34
N ILE A 142 -11.23 7.41 -14.63
CA ILE A 142 -10.29 8.41 -15.15
C ILE A 142 -10.60 9.79 -14.57
N LEU A 143 -11.86 10.22 -14.64
CA LEU A 143 -12.28 11.54 -14.14
C LEU A 143 -12.04 11.66 -12.63
N GLY A 144 -12.41 10.64 -11.85
CA GLY A 144 -12.19 10.63 -10.41
C GLY A 144 -10.71 10.66 -10.04
N SER A 145 -9.86 9.93 -10.79
CA SER A 145 -8.41 9.97 -10.58
C SER A 145 -7.82 11.35 -10.90
N LEU A 146 -8.24 11.99 -11.98
CA LEU A 146 -7.80 13.35 -12.34
C LEU A 146 -8.24 14.39 -11.30
N VAL A 147 -9.48 14.31 -10.81
CA VAL A 147 -9.99 15.18 -9.74
C VAL A 147 -9.19 14.97 -8.45
N ALA A 148 -8.96 13.71 -8.06
CA ALA A 148 -8.17 13.41 -6.86
C ALA A 148 -6.73 13.91 -7.00
N MET A 149 -6.08 13.77 -8.17
CA MET A 149 -4.76 14.36 -8.43
C MET A 149 -4.78 15.90 -8.33
N GLY A 150 -5.83 16.55 -8.81
CA GLY A 150 -6.02 18.00 -8.64
C GLY A 150 -6.05 18.38 -7.15
N GLY A 151 -6.77 17.63 -6.32
CA GLY A 151 -6.79 17.82 -4.87
C GLY A 151 -5.41 17.67 -4.23
N VAL A 152 -4.68 16.66 -4.68
CA VAL A 152 -3.30 16.41 -4.27
C VAL A 152 -2.38 17.58 -4.68
N ALA A 153 -2.51 18.11 -5.89
CA ALA A 153 -1.77 19.31 -6.34
C ALA A 153 -2.07 20.55 -5.49
N VAL A 154 -3.34 20.73 -5.04
CA VAL A 154 -3.72 21.81 -4.12
C VAL A 154 -3.02 21.64 -2.76
N ILE A 155 -2.94 20.43 -2.19
CA ILE A 155 -2.19 20.17 -0.96
C ILE A 155 -0.71 20.57 -1.13
N ALA A 156 -0.11 20.21 -2.28
CA ALA A 156 1.28 20.55 -2.56
C ALA A 156 1.55 22.04 -2.70
N ALA A 157 0.62 22.76 -3.34
CA ALA A 157 0.78 24.19 -3.53
C ALA A 157 0.85 24.96 -2.19
N GLY A 158 0.31 24.38 -1.12
CA GLY A 158 0.38 24.91 0.23
C GLY A 158 1.58 24.39 1.06
N ALA A 159 2.40 23.50 0.52
CA ALA A 159 3.54 22.96 1.23
C ALA A 159 4.75 23.89 1.09
N ASP A 160 5.27 24.34 2.24
CA ASP A 160 6.49 25.17 2.35
C ASP A 160 7.74 24.26 2.25
N SER A 161 7.88 23.55 1.13
CA SER A 161 8.94 22.56 0.99
C SER A 161 10.15 23.11 0.23
N GLN A 162 11.34 22.92 0.79
CA GLN A 162 12.57 22.92 0.01
C GLN A 162 12.53 21.70 -0.91
N ARG A 163 12.17 21.92 -2.18
CA ARG A 163 12.07 20.86 -3.18
C ARG A 163 13.47 20.36 -3.51
N ASP A 164 13.86 19.25 -2.91
CA ASP A 164 15.05 18.54 -3.32
C ASP A 164 14.72 17.69 -4.57
N TRP A 165 15.44 17.91 -5.65
CA TRP A 165 15.27 17.17 -6.90
C TRP A 165 15.44 15.66 -6.72
N LEU A 166 16.36 15.23 -5.87
CA LEU A 166 16.57 13.83 -5.55
C LEU A 166 15.33 13.22 -4.89
N GLY A 167 14.70 13.94 -3.95
CA GLY A 167 13.45 13.50 -3.32
C GLY A 167 12.33 13.31 -4.34
N VAL A 168 12.20 14.24 -5.31
CA VAL A 168 11.20 14.12 -6.39
C VAL A 168 11.46 12.87 -7.24
N VAL A 169 12.70 12.63 -7.66
CA VAL A 169 13.08 11.44 -8.45
C VAL A 169 12.79 10.15 -7.67
N LEU A 170 13.13 10.12 -6.38
CA LEU A 170 12.86 8.95 -5.52
C LEU A 170 11.36 8.70 -5.34
N CYS A 171 10.52 9.75 -5.20
CA CYS A 171 9.07 9.62 -5.15
C CYS A 171 8.49 9.08 -6.46
N VAL A 172 8.97 9.56 -7.62
CA VAL A 172 8.54 9.04 -8.93
C VAL A 172 8.95 7.57 -9.09
N LEU A 173 10.18 7.22 -8.71
CA LEU A 173 10.63 5.83 -8.67
C LEU A 173 9.73 4.97 -7.77
N ALA A 174 9.44 5.45 -6.56
CA ALA A 174 8.53 4.78 -5.65
C ALA A 174 7.14 4.56 -6.28
N ALA A 175 6.58 5.57 -6.96
CA ALA A 175 5.29 5.46 -7.64
C ALA A 175 5.29 4.37 -8.74
N VAL A 176 6.35 4.29 -9.53
CA VAL A 176 6.52 3.25 -10.56
C VAL A 176 6.66 1.87 -9.94
N LEU A 177 7.48 1.73 -8.89
CA LEU A 177 7.66 0.47 -8.16
C LEU A 177 6.36 -0.01 -7.52
N TYR A 178 5.60 0.91 -6.90
CA TYR A 178 4.28 0.63 -6.37
C TYR A 178 3.34 0.12 -7.49
N ALA A 179 3.19 0.88 -8.57
CA ALA A 179 2.26 0.53 -9.64
C ALA A 179 2.61 -0.85 -10.25
N SER A 180 3.88 -1.08 -10.54
CA SER A 180 4.37 -2.35 -11.07
C SER A 180 4.12 -3.50 -10.09
N GLY A 181 4.46 -3.32 -8.83
CA GLY A 181 4.26 -4.33 -7.79
C GLY A 181 2.79 -4.65 -7.53
N ALA A 182 1.91 -3.65 -7.51
CA ALA A 182 0.46 -3.85 -7.33
C ALA A 182 -0.15 -4.67 -8.47
N LEU A 183 0.27 -4.44 -9.71
CA LEU A 183 -0.17 -5.23 -10.87
C LEU A 183 0.32 -6.68 -10.79
N VAL A 184 1.59 -6.89 -10.46
CA VAL A 184 2.13 -8.25 -10.26
C VAL A 184 1.43 -8.95 -9.11
N GLN A 185 1.15 -8.25 -8.02
CA GLN A 185 0.39 -8.80 -6.90
C GLN A 185 -1.04 -9.20 -7.33
N LYS A 186 -1.71 -8.39 -8.14
CA LYS A 186 -3.04 -8.74 -8.67
C LYS A 186 -3.00 -10.05 -9.47
N LEU A 187 -1.97 -10.25 -10.29
CA LEU A 187 -1.76 -11.51 -11.02
C LEU A 187 -1.47 -12.68 -10.06
N THR A 188 -0.65 -12.46 -9.05
CA THR A 188 -0.34 -13.46 -8.00
C THR A 188 -1.60 -13.93 -7.29
N LEU A 189 -2.48 -13.00 -6.94
CA LEU A 189 -3.71 -13.27 -6.20
C LEU A 189 -4.77 -14.05 -6.99
N ARG A 190 -4.54 -14.32 -8.29
CA ARG A 190 -5.38 -15.25 -9.07
C ARG A 190 -5.15 -16.72 -8.68
N ALA A 191 -3.95 -17.05 -8.19
CA ALA A 191 -3.55 -18.43 -7.88
C ALA A 191 -3.17 -18.64 -6.39
N VAL A 192 -2.93 -17.56 -5.65
CA VAL A 192 -2.47 -17.61 -4.25
C VAL A 192 -3.40 -16.77 -3.38
N ASP A 193 -3.67 -17.21 -2.17
CA ASP A 193 -4.43 -16.41 -1.22
C ASP A 193 -3.62 -15.21 -0.71
N GLY A 194 -4.33 -14.15 -0.28
CA GLY A 194 -3.69 -12.88 0.09
C GLY A 194 -2.71 -13.01 1.26
N LEU A 195 -3.05 -13.80 2.27
CA LEU A 195 -2.20 -13.98 3.45
C LEU A 195 -0.88 -14.66 3.08
N THR A 196 -0.94 -15.77 2.34
CA THR A 196 0.26 -16.48 1.85
C THR A 196 1.11 -15.58 0.95
N ALA A 197 0.49 -14.79 0.06
CA ALA A 197 1.21 -13.88 -0.83
C ALA A 197 1.96 -12.79 -0.03
N ILE A 198 1.34 -12.16 0.96
CA ILE A 198 1.98 -11.13 1.78
C ILE A 198 3.04 -11.73 2.71
N TRP A 199 2.75 -12.86 3.34
CA TRP A 199 3.69 -13.55 4.20
C TRP A 199 5.00 -13.89 3.48
N LEU A 200 4.91 -14.61 2.35
CA LEU A 200 6.08 -14.94 1.54
C LEU A 200 6.76 -13.70 0.97
N GLY A 201 5.98 -12.70 0.59
CA GLY A 201 6.50 -11.43 0.11
C GLY A 201 7.33 -10.70 1.18
N CYS A 202 6.87 -10.65 2.43
CA CYS A 202 7.62 -10.06 3.55
C CYS A 202 8.89 -10.87 3.85
N LEU A 203 8.84 -12.20 3.82
CA LEU A 203 10.04 -13.05 3.98
C LEU A 203 11.06 -12.77 2.88
N ILE A 204 10.65 -12.76 1.61
CA ILE A 204 11.53 -12.51 0.47
C ILE A 204 12.10 -11.10 0.55
N GLY A 205 11.27 -10.09 0.83
CA GLY A 205 11.72 -8.71 0.98
C GLY A 205 12.72 -8.53 2.12
N THR A 206 12.52 -9.23 3.24
CA THR A 206 13.49 -9.28 4.35
C THR A 206 14.82 -9.86 3.88
N VAL A 207 14.79 -11.00 3.17
CA VAL A 207 16.02 -11.64 2.65
C VAL A 207 16.76 -10.72 1.69
N VAL A 208 16.06 -10.03 0.78
CA VAL A 208 16.64 -9.08 -0.17
C VAL A 208 17.33 -7.91 0.55
N LEU A 209 16.80 -7.48 1.68
CA LEU A 209 17.35 -6.37 2.47
C LEU A 209 18.35 -6.79 3.55
N LEU A 210 18.65 -8.09 3.72
CA LEU A 210 19.65 -8.58 4.70
C LEU A 210 21.04 -7.92 4.60
N PRO A 211 21.55 -7.49 3.44
CA PRO A 211 22.83 -6.78 3.39
C PRO A 211 22.90 -5.54 4.29
N TRP A 212 21.77 -4.92 4.62
CA TRP A 212 21.69 -3.78 5.54
C TRP A 212 21.51 -4.17 7.03
N ALA A 213 21.53 -5.48 7.35
CA ALA A 213 21.37 -5.95 8.73
C ALA A 213 22.45 -5.43 9.70
N PRO A 214 23.75 -5.38 9.34
CA PRO A 214 24.77 -4.83 10.24
C PRO A 214 24.50 -3.36 10.57
N GLN A 215 24.10 -2.57 9.58
CA GLN A 215 23.74 -1.15 9.77
C GLN A 215 22.48 -1.03 10.65
N LEU A 216 21.45 -1.86 10.41
CA LEU A 216 20.25 -1.88 11.23
C LEU A 216 20.57 -2.15 12.70
N VAL A 217 21.41 -3.15 13.00
CA VAL A 217 21.80 -3.50 14.39
C VAL A 217 22.50 -2.33 15.05
N ALA A 218 23.43 -1.68 14.35
CA ALA A 218 24.15 -0.50 14.87
C ALA A 218 23.19 0.66 15.16
N GLU A 219 22.29 0.99 14.22
CA GLU A 219 21.32 2.08 14.38
C GLU A 219 20.29 1.79 15.48
N LEU A 220 19.77 0.58 15.58
CA LEU A 220 18.83 0.18 16.65
C LEU A 220 19.49 0.22 18.03
N GLY A 221 20.78 -0.13 18.14
CA GLY A 221 21.54 -0.06 19.40
C GLY A 221 21.70 1.35 19.95
N ALA A 222 21.66 2.36 19.06
CA ALA A 222 21.75 3.77 19.42
C ALA A 222 20.37 4.48 19.44
N ALA A 223 19.32 3.83 18.96
CA ALA A 223 18.01 4.44 18.77
C ALA A 223 17.24 4.57 20.09
N PRO A 224 16.46 5.66 20.28
CA PRO A 224 15.55 5.76 21.40
C PRO A 224 14.40 4.73 21.28
N ALA A 225 13.80 4.36 22.40
CA ALA A 225 12.71 3.37 22.44
C ALA A 225 11.51 3.77 21.55
N SER A 226 11.25 5.07 21.37
CA SER A 226 10.21 5.59 20.47
C SER A 226 10.47 5.20 19.02
N ALA A 227 11.70 5.32 18.52
CA ALA A 227 12.06 4.94 17.16
C ALA A 227 11.92 3.41 16.94
N VAL A 228 12.34 2.61 17.94
CA VAL A 228 12.13 1.14 17.92
C VAL A 228 10.64 0.81 17.88
N ALA A 229 9.83 1.45 18.72
CA ALA A 229 8.37 1.29 18.71
C ALA A 229 7.75 1.71 17.37
N GLY A 230 8.24 2.81 16.76
CA GLY A 230 7.84 3.26 15.44
C GLY A 230 8.11 2.22 14.35
N VAL A 231 9.29 1.60 14.35
CA VAL A 231 9.61 0.51 13.42
C VAL A 231 8.70 -0.70 13.61
N VAL A 232 8.46 -1.11 14.85
CA VAL A 232 7.54 -2.21 15.17
C VAL A 232 6.13 -1.88 14.69
N TYR A 233 5.67 -0.66 14.95
CA TYR A 233 4.40 -0.15 14.43
C TYR A 233 4.32 -0.25 12.91
N LEU A 234 5.34 0.25 12.18
CA LEU A 234 5.42 0.20 10.72
C LEU A 234 5.37 -1.23 10.17
N GLY A 235 5.99 -2.17 10.87
CA GLY A 235 5.96 -3.59 10.50
C GLY A 235 4.61 -4.24 10.73
N LEU A 236 4.02 -4.06 11.91
CA LEU A 236 2.76 -4.72 12.29
C LEU A 236 1.55 -4.12 11.58
N PHE A 237 1.37 -2.80 11.68
CA PHE A 237 0.13 -2.15 11.26
C PHE A 237 0.11 -1.81 9.76
N PRO A 238 0.92 -0.89 9.23
CA PRO A 238 0.86 -0.58 7.81
C PRO A 238 1.32 -1.74 6.92
N THR A 239 2.26 -2.57 7.39
CA THR A 239 2.80 -3.66 6.57
C THR A 239 2.00 -4.96 6.73
N ALA A 240 2.04 -5.63 7.87
CA ALA A 240 1.37 -6.92 7.99
C ALA A 240 -0.15 -6.81 7.85
N ILE A 241 -0.78 -5.91 8.59
CA ILE A 241 -2.25 -5.75 8.56
C ILE A 241 -2.66 -4.99 7.30
N GLY A 242 -2.03 -3.85 7.00
CA GLY A 242 -2.41 -2.98 5.87
C GLY A 242 -2.32 -3.69 4.53
N PHE A 243 -1.20 -4.37 4.22
CA PHE A 243 -1.06 -5.12 2.97
C PHE A 243 -1.94 -6.37 2.93
N THR A 244 -2.25 -7.00 4.06
CA THR A 244 -3.21 -8.12 4.10
C THR A 244 -4.63 -7.63 3.79
N ALA A 245 -5.03 -6.50 4.37
CA ALA A 245 -6.30 -5.86 4.07
C ALA A 245 -6.39 -5.40 2.60
N TRP A 246 -5.30 -4.81 2.08
CA TRP A 246 -5.17 -4.48 0.66
C TRP A 246 -5.32 -5.70 -0.24
N ALA A 247 -4.59 -6.78 0.03
CA ALA A 247 -4.66 -8.02 -0.75
C ALA A 247 -6.07 -8.64 -0.72
N TYR A 248 -6.76 -8.53 0.42
CA TYR A 248 -8.15 -8.96 0.55
C TYR A 248 -9.08 -8.16 -0.37
N ALA A 249 -8.93 -6.84 -0.40
CA ALA A 249 -9.70 -5.96 -1.28
C ALA A 249 -9.32 -6.17 -2.76
N LEU A 250 -8.03 -6.29 -3.07
CA LEU A 250 -7.51 -6.45 -4.42
C LEU A 250 -8.01 -7.73 -5.12
N ARG A 251 -8.30 -8.79 -4.36
CA ARG A 251 -8.95 -9.99 -4.91
C ARG A 251 -10.41 -9.78 -5.32
N ARG A 252 -11.07 -8.77 -4.76
CA ARG A 252 -12.52 -8.53 -4.88
C ARG A 252 -12.88 -7.30 -5.70
N MET A 253 -11.91 -6.47 -6.01
CA MET A 253 -12.08 -5.21 -6.74
C MET A 253 -11.11 -5.14 -7.92
N ASP A 254 -11.43 -4.31 -8.91
CA ASP A 254 -10.51 -3.94 -9.98
C ASP A 254 -9.31 -3.19 -9.39
N ALA A 255 -8.11 -3.46 -9.90
CA ALA A 255 -6.88 -2.86 -9.38
C ALA A 255 -6.89 -1.33 -9.51
N GLY A 256 -7.39 -0.81 -10.65
CA GLY A 256 -7.53 0.63 -10.87
C GLY A 256 -8.47 1.29 -9.88
N ARG A 257 -9.66 0.68 -9.63
CA ARG A 257 -10.64 1.20 -8.65
C ARG A 257 -10.11 1.17 -7.23
N LEU A 258 -9.45 0.07 -6.84
CA LEU A 258 -8.86 -0.03 -5.51
C LEU A 258 -7.74 0.99 -5.33
N SER A 259 -6.83 1.09 -6.30
CA SER A 259 -5.73 2.06 -6.25
C SER A 259 -6.23 3.51 -6.17
N ALA A 260 -7.32 3.85 -6.87
CA ALA A 260 -7.92 5.19 -6.76
C ALA A 260 -8.40 5.53 -5.33
N THR A 261 -8.63 4.55 -4.46
CA THR A 261 -8.98 4.84 -3.06
C THR A 261 -7.81 5.40 -2.26
N THR A 262 -6.56 5.15 -2.67
CA THR A 262 -5.38 5.66 -1.99
C THR A 262 -5.17 7.16 -2.20
N TYR A 263 -5.91 7.81 -3.11
CA TYR A 263 -5.96 9.28 -3.16
C TYR A 263 -6.53 9.91 -1.88
N ALA A 264 -7.20 9.14 -1.03
CA ALA A 264 -7.59 9.59 0.30
C ALA A 264 -6.41 9.61 1.31
N VAL A 265 -5.30 8.93 1.00
CA VAL A 265 -4.14 8.85 1.90
C VAL A 265 -3.59 10.23 2.26
N PRO A 266 -3.29 11.16 1.33
CA PRO A 266 -2.82 12.50 1.71
C PRO A 266 -3.79 13.25 2.62
N ALA A 267 -5.10 13.17 2.35
CA ALA A 267 -6.10 13.84 3.18
C ALA A 267 -6.14 13.26 4.60
N VAL A 268 -6.05 11.93 4.73
CA VAL A 268 -6.01 11.25 6.02
C VAL A 268 -4.68 11.51 6.73
N SER A 269 -3.55 11.59 5.98
CA SER A 269 -2.23 11.91 6.55
C SER A 269 -2.23 13.30 7.17
N VAL A 270 -2.79 14.30 6.50
CA VAL A 270 -2.94 15.67 7.05
C VAL A 270 -3.76 15.65 8.34
N LEU A 271 -4.88 14.92 8.36
CA LEU A 271 -5.71 14.80 9.55
C LEU A 271 -4.96 14.11 10.71
N LEU A 272 -4.23 13.04 10.42
CA LEU A 272 -3.44 12.32 11.43
C LEU A 272 -2.26 13.16 11.94
N SER A 273 -1.58 13.91 11.08
CA SER A 273 -0.53 14.85 11.46
C SER A 273 -1.06 15.91 12.42
N TRP A 274 -2.24 16.46 12.13
CA TRP A 274 -2.89 17.40 13.03
C TRP A 274 -3.21 16.79 14.41
N LEU A 275 -3.82 15.60 14.43
CA LEU A 275 -4.23 14.95 15.67
C LEU A 275 -3.05 14.43 16.50
N LEU A 276 -2.00 13.90 15.86
CA LEU A 276 -0.90 13.20 16.54
C LEU A 276 0.32 14.10 16.80
N LEU A 277 0.56 15.06 15.90
CA LEU A 277 1.72 15.97 15.97
C LEU A 277 1.31 17.41 16.32
N ALA A 278 0.02 17.67 16.57
CA ALA A 278 -0.55 19.01 16.78
C ALA A 278 -0.24 19.99 15.63
N GLU A 279 0.08 19.47 14.43
CA GLU A 279 0.29 20.27 13.22
C GLU A 279 -1.08 20.75 12.72
N VAL A 280 -1.31 22.08 12.74
CA VAL A 280 -2.58 22.65 12.23
C VAL A 280 -2.62 22.50 10.71
N PRO A 281 -3.63 21.85 10.15
CA PRO A 281 -3.74 21.69 8.70
C PRO A 281 -3.88 23.05 8.04
N THR A 282 -3.14 23.25 6.96
CA THR A 282 -3.25 24.45 6.13
C THR A 282 -4.60 24.50 5.41
N VAL A 283 -5.05 25.67 4.99
CA VAL A 283 -6.23 25.83 4.14
C VAL A 283 -6.10 24.98 2.87
N TYR A 284 -4.90 24.90 2.31
CA TYR A 284 -4.59 24.06 1.16
C TYR A 284 -4.75 22.57 1.47
N GLY A 285 -4.33 22.13 2.66
CA GLY A 285 -4.51 20.74 3.15
C GLY A 285 -6.00 20.37 3.25
N LEU A 286 -6.83 21.24 3.81
CA LEU A 286 -8.26 21.03 3.94
C LEU A 286 -8.97 21.01 2.59
N LEU A 287 -8.72 22.01 1.74
CA LEU A 287 -9.34 22.12 0.42
C LEU A 287 -8.92 20.96 -0.49
N GLY A 288 -7.62 20.67 -0.56
CA GLY A 288 -7.09 19.59 -1.37
C GLY A 288 -7.56 18.22 -0.87
N GLY A 289 -7.65 18.03 0.45
CA GLY A 289 -8.22 16.84 1.06
C GLY A 289 -9.68 16.61 0.67
N ALA A 290 -10.52 17.66 0.71
CA ALA A 290 -11.91 17.58 0.27
C ALA A 290 -12.02 17.21 -1.24
N ILE A 291 -11.17 17.80 -2.08
CA ILE A 291 -11.11 17.48 -3.52
C ILE A 291 -10.66 16.01 -3.74
N CYS A 292 -9.66 15.54 -3.00
CA CYS A 292 -9.23 14.12 -3.04
C CYS A 292 -10.39 13.17 -2.72
N LEU A 293 -11.13 13.44 -1.66
CA LEU A 293 -12.29 12.62 -1.25
C LEU A 293 -13.40 12.65 -2.31
N ALA A 294 -13.65 13.81 -2.92
CA ALA A 294 -14.61 13.94 -4.04
C ALA A 294 -14.15 13.10 -5.25
N GLY A 295 -12.86 13.15 -5.60
CA GLY A 295 -12.28 12.32 -6.67
C GLY A 295 -12.46 10.82 -6.41
N VAL A 296 -12.21 10.35 -5.19
CA VAL A 296 -12.44 8.96 -4.78
C VAL A 296 -13.92 8.58 -4.93
N ALA A 297 -14.84 9.48 -4.52
CA ALA A 297 -16.27 9.25 -4.65
C ALA A 297 -16.71 9.13 -6.13
N ILE A 298 -16.15 9.97 -7.01
CA ILE A 298 -16.39 9.90 -8.46
C ILE A 298 -15.85 8.59 -9.05
N ALA A 299 -14.61 8.20 -8.71
CA ALA A 299 -13.97 6.99 -9.24
C ALA A 299 -14.74 5.70 -8.89
N ARG A 300 -15.55 5.71 -7.82
CA ARG A 300 -16.39 4.60 -7.36
C ARG A 300 -17.74 4.49 -8.07
N ARG A 301 -18.17 5.52 -8.80
CA ARG A 301 -19.44 5.47 -9.54
C ARG A 301 -19.34 4.40 -10.64
N ARG A 302 -20.39 3.60 -10.79
CA ARG A 302 -20.51 2.58 -11.85
C ARG A 302 -20.91 3.20 -13.17
#